data_974f1c9486645d711f2e85f11db112e6
#
_entry.id   974f1c9486645d711f2e85f11db112e6
#
_cell.length_a   1.000
_cell.length_b   1.000
_cell.length_c   1.000
_cell.angle_alpha   90.00
_cell.angle_beta   90.00
_cell.angle_gamma   90.00
#
_symmetry.space_group_name_H-M   'P 1'
#
loop_
_entity.id
_entity.type
_entity.pdbx_description
1 polymer ?
#
loop_
_entity_poly.entity_id
_entity_poly.type
_entity_poly.pdbx_seq_one_letter_code
_entity_poly.pdbx_strand_id
1 'polypeptide(L)'
;MKLQYRTESALLIPLLTEVKKLLEHLKKEQINPSIIEEIKKYRQKYADTADTSQTSLRYLYYGKEIWEAAVHALLCGENLLLAGSKATGKNVLAENLARAFRRPCYNLSFHINMDASSMIGNDTFRNGEVVFRPGPIYQSAVDGGFCILDEINMARN
;
A
#
# COMPACT_ATOMS: atom_id res chain seq x y z
N MET A 1 10.67 23.82 -29.53
CA MET A 1 10.80 23.22 -28.20
C MET A 1 9.56 22.39 -27.97
N LYS A 2 9.62 21.08 -28.32
CA LYS A 2 8.50 20.13 -28.17
C LYS A 2 8.69 19.43 -26.84
N LEU A 3 7.94 19.81 -25.81
CA LEU A 3 7.85 19.07 -24.55
C LEU A 3 7.05 17.79 -24.77
N GLN A 4 7.68 16.71 -24.43
CA GLN A 4 7.28 15.34 -24.56
C GLN A 4 6.13 15.01 -23.58
N TYR A 5 4.90 15.01 -24.06
CA TYR A 5 3.79 14.31 -23.42
C TYR A 5 3.89 12.81 -23.77
N ARG A 6 4.82 12.15 -23.15
CA ARG A 6 4.95 10.70 -23.26
C ARG A 6 5.16 10.19 -21.86
N THR A 7 4.07 9.73 -21.18
CA THR A 7 4.28 8.74 -20.10
C THR A 7 3.02 8.31 -19.35
N GLU A 8 1.89 8.99 -19.38
CA GLU A 8 0.73 8.53 -18.58
C GLU A 8 0.08 7.26 -19.15
N SER A 9 -0.08 7.15 -20.45
CA SER A 9 -0.70 5.97 -21.07
C SER A 9 0.18 4.72 -21.05
N ALA A 10 1.50 4.87 -21.08
CA ALA A 10 2.44 3.74 -21.07
C ALA A 10 2.55 3.06 -19.69
N LEU A 11 2.28 3.78 -18.60
CA LEU A 11 2.27 3.25 -17.23
C LEU A 11 0.90 2.68 -16.82
N LEU A 12 -0.19 3.21 -17.38
CA LEU A 12 -1.55 2.78 -17.07
C LEU A 12 -1.87 1.35 -17.56
N ILE A 13 -1.36 0.95 -18.71
CA ILE A 13 -1.65 -0.37 -19.30
C ILE A 13 -1.07 -1.52 -18.45
N PRO A 14 0.21 -1.51 -18.04
CA PRO A 14 0.76 -2.52 -17.15
C PRO A 14 0.02 -2.58 -15.80
N LEU A 15 -0.31 -1.43 -15.22
CA LEU A 15 -1.00 -1.33 -13.96
C LEU A 15 -2.42 -1.94 -14.00
N LEU A 16 -3.18 -1.65 -15.05
CA LEU A 16 -4.50 -2.23 -15.27
C LEU A 16 -4.43 -3.75 -15.45
N THR A 17 -3.36 -4.24 -16.06
CA THR A 17 -3.11 -5.68 -16.26
C THR A 17 -2.82 -6.36 -14.92
N GLU A 18 -1.98 -5.78 -14.08
CA GLU A 18 -1.64 -6.31 -12.74
C GLU A 18 -2.85 -6.31 -11.82
N VAL A 19 -3.64 -5.24 -11.84
CA VAL A 19 -4.88 -5.13 -11.05
C VAL A 19 -5.91 -6.17 -11.49
N LYS A 20 -6.06 -6.41 -12.80
CA LYS A 20 -6.91 -7.49 -13.32
C LYS A 20 -6.42 -8.85 -12.86
N LYS A 21 -5.12 -9.10 -12.95
CA LYS A 21 -4.48 -10.33 -12.51
C LYS A 21 -4.73 -10.62 -11.01
N LEU A 22 -4.63 -9.59 -10.15
CA LEU A 22 -4.93 -9.74 -8.73
C LEU A 22 -6.42 -10.04 -8.50
N LEU A 23 -7.35 -9.35 -9.17
CA LEU A 23 -8.78 -9.65 -9.02
C LEU A 23 -9.15 -11.04 -9.56
N GLU A 24 -8.50 -11.50 -10.63
CA GLU A 24 -8.66 -12.86 -11.14
C GLU A 24 -8.10 -13.88 -10.14
N HIS A 25 -6.98 -13.58 -9.49
CA HIS A 25 -6.45 -14.40 -8.41
C HIS A 25 -7.43 -14.52 -7.26
N LEU A 26 -8.01 -13.42 -6.78
CA LEU A 26 -9.03 -13.45 -5.72
C LEU A 26 -10.25 -14.29 -6.08
N LYS A 27 -10.68 -14.27 -7.34
CA LYS A 27 -11.76 -15.15 -7.83
C LYS A 27 -11.34 -16.62 -7.82
N LYS A 28 -10.10 -16.95 -8.21
CA LYS A 28 -9.56 -18.32 -8.16
C LYS A 28 -9.46 -18.84 -6.74
N GLU A 29 -9.10 -17.99 -5.79
CA GLU A 29 -9.10 -18.27 -4.35
C GLU A 29 -10.51 -18.39 -3.75
N GLN A 30 -11.55 -18.23 -4.58
CA GLN A 30 -12.95 -18.30 -4.14
C GLN A 30 -13.31 -17.28 -3.05
N ILE A 31 -12.65 -16.12 -3.08
CA ILE A 31 -13.04 -14.98 -2.23
C ILE A 31 -14.49 -14.61 -2.52
N ASN A 32 -15.26 -14.33 -1.47
CA ASN A 32 -16.66 -13.98 -1.60
C ASN A 32 -16.85 -12.85 -2.63
N PRO A 33 -17.70 -13.04 -3.66
CA PRO A 33 -17.92 -12.04 -4.70
C PRO A 33 -18.34 -10.66 -4.16
N SER A 34 -19.07 -10.61 -3.04
CA SER A 34 -19.48 -9.35 -2.40
C SER A 34 -18.26 -8.53 -1.96
N ILE A 35 -17.22 -9.17 -1.42
CA ILE A 35 -15.98 -8.52 -1.00
C ILE A 35 -15.23 -7.92 -2.22
N ILE A 36 -15.19 -8.66 -3.32
CA ILE A 36 -14.59 -8.17 -4.56
C ILE A 36 -15.33 -6.96 -5.10
N GLU A 37 -16.66 -6.94 -5.00
CA GLU A 37 -17.47 -5.78 -5.39
C GLU A 37 -17.25 -4.58 -4.47
N GLU A 38 -17.12 -4.79 -3.16
CA GLU A 38 -16.80 -3.69 -2.22
C GLU A 38 -15.40 -3.09 -2.50
N ILE A 39 -14.40 -3.91 -2.82
CA ILE A 39 -13.09 -3.42 -3.26
C ILE A 39 -13.24 -2.56 -4.53
N LYS A 40 -14.07 -2.96 -5.50
CA LYS A 40 -14.29 -2.19 -6.72
C LYS A 40 -14.99 -0.85 -6.43
N LYS A 41 -16.03 -0.85 -5.58
CA LYS A 41 -16.71 0.37 -5.13
C LYS A 41 -15.75 1.33 -4.44
N TYR A 42 -14.91 0.80 -3.53
CA TYR A 42 -13.86 1.59 -2.88
C TYR A 42 -12.93 2.26 -3.90
N ARG A 43 -12.44 1.51 -4.90
CA ARG A 43 -11.59 2.04 -5.97
C ARG A 43 -12.27 3.14 -6.77
N GLN A 44 -13.56 3.00 -7.07
CA GLN A 44 -14.33 4.02 -7.79
C GLN A 44 -14.47 5.29 -6.95
N LYS A 45 -14.76 5.14 -5.66
CA LYS A 45 -14.91 6.27 -4.73
C LYS A 45 -13.62 7.10 -4.60
N TYR A 46 -12.46 6.47 -4.70
CA TYR A 46 -11.15 7.11 -4.52
C TYR A 46 -10.30 7.07 -5.79
N ALA A 47 -10.92 7.15 -6.96
CA ALA A 47 -10.23 7.06 -8.25
C ALA A 47 -9.21 8.17 -8.46
N ASP A 48 -9.50 9.39 -8.03
CA ASP A 48 -8.66 10.58 -8.22
C ASP A 48 -7.34 10.53 -7.42
N THR A 49 -7.32 9.75 -6.33
CA THR A 49 -6.15 9.57 -5.48
C THR A 49 -5.53 8.17 -5.62
N ALA A 50 -5.90 7.46 -6.69
CA ALA A 50 -5.36 6.13 -6.95
C ALA A 50 -3.88 6.20 -7.31
N ASP A 51 -3.07 5.33 -6.70
CA ASP A 51 -1.66 5.22 -7.06
C ASP A 51 -1.50 4.64 -8.46
N THR A 52 -0.82 5.40 -9.32
CA THR A 52 -0.45 4.99 -10.68
C THR A 52 1.00 4.57 -10.80
N SER A 53 1.81 4.77 -9.76
CA SER A 53 3.27 4.56 -9.75
C SER A 53 3.72 3.18 -9.28
N GLN A 54 2.77 2.35 -8.81
CA GLN A 54 3.11 1.08 -8.16
C GLN A 54 3.74 0.07 -9.10
N THR A 55 4.88 -0.46 -8.68
CA THR A 55 5.58 -1.58 -9.32
C THR A 55 4.72 -2.85 -9.34
N SER A 56 5.05 -3.77 -10.26
CA SER A 56 4.36 -5.07 -10.36
C SER A 56 4.46 -5.86 -9.05
N LEU A 57 3.38 -6.56 -8.70
CA LEU A 57 3.39 -7.51 -7.60
C LEU A 57 4.34 -8.66 -7.93
N ARG A 58 5.33 -8.86 -7.05
CA ARG A 58 6.29 -9.95 -7.20
C ARG A 58 5.67 -11.30 -6.83
N TYR A 59 4.81 -11.30 -5.80
CA TYR A 59 4.17 -12.49 -5.28
C TYR A 59 2.69 -12.24 -5.01
N LEU A 60 1.88 -13.30 -5.15
CA LEU A 60 0.48 -13.33 -4.77
C LEU A 60 0.33 -14.07 -3.44
N TYR A 61 -0.50 -13.54 -2.55
CA TYR A 61 -0.82 -14.18 -1.29
C TYR A 61 -2.00 -15.13 -1.46
N TYR A 62 -1.90 -16.32 -0.89
CA TYR A 62 -2.91 -17.36 -0.88
C TYR A 62 -3.50 -17.49 0.52
N GLY A 63 -4.82 -17.70 0.62
CA GLY A 63 -5.51 -17.89 1.90
C GLY A 63 -6.79 -17.08 2.00
N LYS A 64 -7.89 -17.71 1.58
CA LYS A 64 -9.22 -17.11 1.49
C LYS A 64 -9.65 -16.41 2.79
N GLU A 65 -9.63 -17.14 3.91
CA GLU A 65 -10.14 -16.64 5.19
C GLU A 65 -9.38 -15.39 5.66
N ILE A 66 -8.06 -15.37 5.48
CA ILE A 66 -7.21 -14.24 5.86
C ILE A 66 -7.49 -13.04 4.95
N TRP A 67 -7.67 -13.27 3.65
CA TRP A 67 -8.04 -12.22 2.70
C TRP A 67 -9.38 -11.59 3.09
N GLU A 68 -10.40 -12.40 3.31
CA GLU A 68 -11.75 -11.93 3.63
C GLU A 68 -11.76 -11.14 4.95
N ALA A 69 -11.12 -11.65 5.98
CA ALA A 69 -11.00 -10.96 7.26
C ALA A 69 -10.26 -9.62 7.15
N ALA A 70 -9.12 -9.61 6.44
CA ALA A 70 -8.32 -8.40 6.27
C ALA A 70 -9.06 -7.32 5.46
N VAL A 71 -9.72 -7.71 4.37
CA VAL A 71 -10.50 -6.75 3.56
C VAL A 71 -11.68 -6.19 4.34
N HIS A 72 -12.42 -7.02 5.09
CA HIS A 72 -13.52 -6.53 5.93
C HIS A 72 -13.04 -5.52 6.96
N ALA A 73 -11.95 -5.81 7.69
CA ALA A 73 -11.40 -4.88 8.67
C ALA A 73 -11.00 -3.54 8.03
N LEU A 74 -10.33 -3.57 6.88
CA LEU A 74 -9.93 -2.35 6.15
C LEU A 74 -11.13 -1.54 5.64
N LEU A 75 -12.18 -2.21 5.16
CA LEU A 75 -13.42 -1.53 4.73
C LEU A 75 -14.16 -0.90 5.91
N CYS A 76 -14.02 -1.45 7.11
CA CYS A 76 -14.53 -0.85 8.36
C CYS A 76 -13.65 0.29 8.90
N GLY A 77 -12.50 0.58 8.26
CA GLY A 77 -11.56 1.61 8.70
C GLY A 77 -10.61 1.16 9.81
N GLU A 78 -10.51 -0.13 10.05
CA GLU A 78 -9.65 -0.70 11.08
C GLU A 78 -8.20 -0.88 10.62
N ASN A 79 -7.26 -0.79 11.56
CA ASN A 79 -5.87 -1.15 11.32
C ASN A 79 -5.66 -2.66 11.47
N LEU A 80 -4.73 -3.21 10.69
CA LEU A 80 -4.40 -4.63 10.73
C LEU A 80 -3.10 -4.89 11.50
N LEU A 81 -3.13 -5.82 12.46
CA LEU A 81 -1.95 -6.40 13.05
C LEU A 81 -1.73 -7.81 12.48
N LEU A 82 -0.71 -7.97 11.63
CA LEU A 82 -0.34 -9.25 11.05
C LEU A 82 0.70 -9.95 11.93
N ALA A 83 0.25 -10.85 12.79
CA ALA A 83 1.10 -11.65 13.68
C ALA A 83 1.28 -13.07 13.10
N GLY A 84 2.45 -13.65 13.32
CA GLY A 84 2.75 -15.03 12.89
C GLY A 84 4.25 -15.28 12.68
N SER A 85 4.61 -16.53 12.41
CA SER A 85 5.99 -16.99 12.21
C SER A 85 6.69 -16.24 11.06
N LYS A 86 8.03 -16.30 11.03
CA LYS A 86 8.79 -15.80 9.87
C LYS A 86 8.38 -16.52 8.59
N ALA A 87 8.50 -15.81 7.46
CA ALA A 87 8.26 -16.34 6.12
C ALA A 87 6.82 -16.85 5.85
N THR A 88 5.82 -16.42 6.62
CA THR A 88 4.40 -16.77 6.38
C THR A 88 3.70 -15.85 5.36
N GLY A 89 4.43 -14.92 4.73
CA GLY A 89 3.88 -14.04 3.70
C GLY A 89 3.14 -12.81 4.22
N LYS A 90 3.36 -12.38 5.47
CA LYS A 90 2.71 -11.18 6.03
C LYS A 90 2.91 -9.93 5.16
N ASN A 91 4.15 -9.66 4.75
CA ASN A 91 4.45 -8.50 3.90
C ASN A 91 3.84 -8.65 2.50
N VAL A 92 3.81 -9.88 1.96
CA VAL A 92 3.14 -10.18 0.68
C VAL A 92 1.64 -9.87 0.79
N LEU A 93 0.98 -10.27 1.88
CA LEU A 93 -0.43 -9.94 2.09
C LEU A 93 -0.64 -8.42 2.18
N ALA A 94 0.16 -7.72 2.97
CA ALA A 94 0.05 -6.27 3.14
C ALA A 94 0.21 -5.51 1.80
N GLU A 95 1.22 -5.86 1.00
CA GLU A 95 1.43 -5.30 -0.33
C GLU A 95 0.27 -5.63 -1.29
N ASN A 96 -0.23 -6.87 -1.24
CA ASN A 96 -1.36 -7.29 -2.05
C ASN A 96 -2.65 -6.54 -1.67
N LEU A 97 -2.89 -6.28 -0.38
CA LEU A 97 -4.01 -5.48 0.09
C LEU A 97 -3.91 -4.04 -0.43
N ALA A 98 -2.77 -3.36 -0.26
CA ALA A 98 -2.58 -2.01 -0.80
C ALA A 98 -2.86 -1.97 -2.31
N ARG A 99 -2.38 -2.95 -3.06
CA ARG A 99 -2.65 -3.11 -4.49
C ARG A 99 -4.12 -3.39 -4.77
N ALA A 100 -4.77 -4.24 -3.97
CA ALA A 100 -6.19 -4.53 -4.10
C ALA A 100 -7.03 -3.26 -3.98
N PHE A 101 -6.69 -2.36 -3.09
CA PHE A 101 -7.37 -1.07 -2.91
C PHE A 101 -6.87 0.04 -3.86
N ARG A 102 -5.82 -0.19 -4.65
CA ARG A 102 -5.16 0.82 -5.51
C ARG A 102 -4.73 2.06 -4.74
N ARG A 103 -4.15 1.87 -3.56
CA ARG A 103 -3.66 2.97 -2.74
C ARG A 103 -2.13 3.00 -2.72
N PRO A 104 -1.53 4.18 -2.58
CA PRO A 104 -0.10 4.31 -2.32
C PRO A 104 0.33 3.44 -1.16
N CYS A 105 1.52 2.86 -1.24
CA CYS A 105 2.05 1.99 -0.21
C CYS A 105 3.41 2.48 0.25
N TYR A 106 3.52 2.78 1.54
CA TYR A 106 4.72 3.26 2.20
C TYR A 106 5.20 2.20 3.18
N ASN A 107 6.47 1.82 3.08
CA ASN A 107 7.07 0.80 3.94
C ASN A 107 8.00 1.44 4.95
N LEU A 108 7.85 1.06 6.20
CA LEU A 108 8.68 1.49 7.31
C LEU A 108 9.12 0.26 8.12
N SER A 109 10.41 -0.05 8.11
CA SER A 109 10.96 -1.14 8.93
C SER A 109 11.56 -0.57 10.22
N PHE A 110 11.02 -1.00 11.35
CA PHE A 110 11.47 -0.55 12.65
C PHE A 110 12.83 -1.15 13.01
N HIS A 111 13.66 -0.34 13.65
CA HIS A 111 14.93 -0.75 14.24
C HIS A 111 15.21 0.07 15.51
N ILE A 112 16.13 -0.43 16.35
CA ILE A 112 16.39 0.09 17.70
C ILE A 112 16.78 1.58 17.76
N ASN A 113 17.32 2.15 16.68
CA ASN A 113 17.74 3.56 16.61
C ASN A 113 16.76 4.44 15.85
N MET A 114 15.53 3.97 15.59
CA MET A 114 14.52 4.77 14.91
C MET A 114 13.93 5.81 15.85
N ASP A 115 13.76 7.02 15.34
CA ASP A 115 13.15 8.15 16.02
C ASP A 115 11.89 8.65 15.30
N ALA A 116 11.17 9.57 15.94
CA ALA A 116 9.96 10.15 15.36
C ALA A 116 10.24 10.88 14.03
N SER A 117 11.42 11.46 13.86
CA SER A 117 11.77 12.19 12.64
C SER A 117 11.90 11.25 11.43
N SER A 118 12.35 10.02 11.65
CA SER A 118 12.38 8.99 10.61
C SER A 118 10.99 8.55 10.15
N MET A 119 9.99 8.63 11.02
CA MET A 119 8.61 8.20 10.78
C MET A 119 7.75 9.31 10.17
N ILE A 120 7.79 10.48 10.79
CA ILE A 120 6.92 11.63 10.45
C ILE A 120 7.59 12.54 9.45
N GLY A 121 8.88 12.77 9.61
CA GLY A 121 9.68 13.67 8.79
C GLY A 121 10.49 14.66 9.61
N ASN A 122 11.37 15.34 8.96
CA ASN A 122 12.27 16.32 9.58
C ASN A 122 12.51 17.53 8.66
N ASP A 123 12.90 18.65 9.28
CA ASP A 123 13.36 19.80 8.54
C ASP A 123 14.78 19.57 8.03
N THR A 124 15.00 19.89 6.77
CA THR A 124 16.30 19.81 6.11
C THR A 124 16.66 21.15 5.49
N PHE A 125 17.95 21.50 5.51
CA PHE A 125 18.43 22.70 4.85
C PHE A 125 18.82 22.38 3.40
N ARG A 126 18.14 23.01 2.44
CA ARG A 126 18.39 22.82 1.01
C ARG A 126 18.31 24.16 0.27
N ASN A 127 19.31 24.45 -0.56
CA ASN A 127 19.37 25.65 -1.41
C ASN A 127 19.19 27.00 -0.63
N GLY A 128 19.66 27.06 0.63
CA GLY A 128 19.54 28.26 1.44
C GLY A 128 18.23 28.36 2.25
N GLU A 129 17.35 27.40 2.16
CA GLU A 129 16.05 27.40 2.84
C GLU A 129 15.86 26.14 3.69
N VAL A 130 15.05 26.26 4.74
CA VAL A 130 14.59 25.12 5.54
C VAL A 130 13.38 24.50 4.86
N VAL A 131 13.47 23.24 4.50
CA VAL A 131 12.41 22.50 3.82
C VAL A 131 12.05 21.25 4.63
N PHE A 132 10.75 21.07 4.92
CA PHE A 132 10.26 19.86 5.56
C PHE A 132 10.38 18.68 4.60
N ARG A 133 11.08 17.61 5.03
CA ARG A 133 11.17 16.33 4.33
C ARG A 133 10.20 15.35 4.98
N PRO A 134 9.06 15.02 4.33
CA PRO A 134 8.06 14.13 4.90
C PRO A 134 8.57 12.70 5.04
N GLY A 135 8.23 12.05 6.15
CA GLY A 135 8.47 10.63 6.40
C GLY A 135 7.31 9.75 5.92
N PRO A 136 7.48 8.41 5.93
CA PRO A 136 6.50 7.48 5.38
C PRO A 136 5.11 7.55 6.03
N ILE A 137 5.03 7.74 7.33
CA ILE A 137 3.73 7.87 8.04
C ILE A 137 3.02 9.14 7.62
N TYR A 138 3.72 10.27 7.57
CA TYR A 138 3.15 11.53 7.11
C TYR A 138 2.65 11.42 5.67
N GLN A 139 3.47 10.87 4.78
CA GLN A 139 3.09 10.70 3.36
C GLN A 139 1.85 9.80 3.23
N SER A 140 1.81 8.66 3.93
CA SER A 140 0.65 7.77 3.88
C SER A 140 -0.63 8.44 4.37
N ALA A 141 -0.55 9.29 5.39
CA ALA A 141 -1.69 10.03 5.91
C ALA A 141 -2.20 11.09 4.93
N VAL A 142 -1.29 11.85 4.31
CA VAL A 142 -1.64 12.89 3.33
C VAL A 142 -2.22 12.30 2.05
N ASP A 143 -1.59 11.23 1.53
CA ASP A 143 -2.00 10.60 0.27
C ASP A 143 -3.15 9.60 0.46
N GLY A 144 -3.56 9.37 1.71
CA GLY A 144 -4.56 8.35 2.06
C GLY A 144 -4.11 6.95 1.65
N GLY A 145 -2.82 6.66 1.83
CA GLY A 145 -2.18 5.42 1.45
C GLY A 145 -2.16 4.37 2.56
N PHE A 146 -1.55 3.23 2.25
CA PHE A 146 -1.20 2.21 3.21
C PHE A 146 0.19 2.49 3.79
N CYS A 147 0.33 2.42 5.11
CA CYS A 147 1.63 2.41 5.76
C CYS A 147 1.89 1.01 6.33
N ILE A 148 2.87 0.30 5.77
CA ILE A 148 3.27 -1.02 6.27
C ILE A 148 4.39 -0.82 7.28
N LEU A 149 4.09 -1.12 8.55
CA LEU A 149 5.01 -1.04 9.67
C LEU A 149 5.58 -2.43 9.95
N ASP A 150 6.80 -2.68 9.47
CA ASP A 150 7.47 -3.96 9.64
C ASP A 150 8.37 -3.96 10.89
N GLU A 151 8.51 -5.13 11.53
CA GLU A 151 9.34 -5.34 12.73
C GLU A 151 8.99 -4.36 13.88
N ILE A 152 7.70 -4.06 14.08
CA ILE A 152 7.24 -3.08 15.09
C ILE A 152 7.70 -3.43 16.53
N ASN A 153 7.98 -4.70 16.80
CA ASN A 153 8.56 -5.18 18.04
C ASN A 153 9.99 -4.67 18.30
N MET A 154 10.68 -4.15 17.28
CA MET A 154 12.02 -3.56 17.40
C MET A 154 11.98 -2.07 17.79
N ALA A 155 10.80 -1.47 17.86
CA ALA A 155 10.65 -0.10 18.34
C ALA A 155 11.04 -0.04 19.84
N ARG A 156 11.77 1.02 20.23
CA ARG A 156 12.02 1.30 21.66
C ARG A 156 10.73 1.76 22.32
N ASN A 157 10.52 1.29 23.54
CA ASN A 157 9.52 1.84 24.47
C ASN A 157 9.94 3.23 24.95
#